data_828b1cd64282602eafd7d65e20ee6cdd
#
_entry.id   828b1cd64282602eafd7d65e20ee6cdd
#
_cell.length_a   1.000
_cell.length_b   1.000
_cell.length_c   1.000
_cell.angle_alpha   90.00
_cell.angle_beta   90.00
_cell.angle_gamma   90.00
#
_symmetry.space_group_name_H-M   'P 1'
#
loop_
_entity.id
_entity.type
_entity.pdbx_description
1 polymer ?
#
loop_
_entity_poly.entity_id
_entity_poly.type
_entity_poly.pdbx_seq_one_letter_code
_entity_poly.pdbx_strand_id
1 'polypeptide(L)'
;MWRSAASAVAGAYAVNKLIGEPLTKKQLLPFAMMGESSADGAWHADNVGPCLLGGIVFIRSNQELDIAQLPVPEHLWAAVVHPDIEILTKVAREILPQD
;
A
#
# COMPACT_ATOMS: atom_id res chain seq x y z
N MET A 1 -7.90 -0.28 7.64
CA MET A 1 -7.14 -0.96 6.59
C MET A 1 -6.03 -0.10 6.03
N TRP A 2 -6.32 1.01 5.38
CA TRP A 2 -5.26 1.90 4.92
C TRP A 2 -4.48 2.55 6.08
N ARG A 3 -5.07 2.63 7.29
CA ARG A 3 -4.39 3.15 8.48
C ARG A 3 -3.22 2.26 8.91
N SER A 4 -3.40 0.93 8.87
CA SER A 4 -2.32 0.02 9.21
C SER A 4 -1.22 0.05 8.16
N ALA A 5 -1.56 0.21 6.89
CA ALA A 5 -0.59 0.39 5.82
C ALA A 5 0.21 1.67 6.03
N ALA A 6 -0.44 2.78 6.35
CA ALA A 6 0.23 4.04 6.61
C ALA A 6 1.19 3.95 7.79
N SER A 7 0.77 3.28 8.87
CA SER A 7 1.61 3.08 10.05
C SER A 7 2.82 2.22 9.73
N ALA A 8 2.65 1.13 8.98
CA ALA A 8 3.73 0.25 8.60
C ALA A 8 4.75 0.96 7.71
N VAL A 9 4.27 1.73 6.74
CA VAL A 9 5.14 2.52 5.87
C VAL A 9 5.88 3.60 6.66
N ALA A 10 5.18 4.32 7.52
CA ALA A 10 5.78 5.36 8.34
C ALA A 10 6.89 4.81 9.23
N GLY A 11 6.64 3.66 9.87
CA GLY A 11 7.64 3.01 10.73
C GLY A 11 8.88 2.60 9.96
N ALA A 12 8.71 1.91 8.84
CA ALA A 12 9.83 1.46 8.01
C ALA A 12 10.62 2.65 7.45
N TYR A 13 9.91 3.66 6.96
CA TYR A 13 10.54 4.86 6.42
C TYR A 13 11.33 5.64 7.48
N ALA A 14 10.75 5.82 8.65
CA ALA A 14 11.38 6.54 9.74
C ALA A 14 12.67 5.85 10.21
N VAL A 15 12.65 4.54 10.40
CA VAL A 15 13.83 3.78 10.80
C VAL A 15 14.92 3.89 9.74
N ASN A 16 14.55 3.74 8.47
CA ASN A 16 15.50 3.87 7.37
C ASN A 16 16.18 5.24 7.38
N LYS A 17 15.41 6.31 7.61
CA LYS A 17 15.97 7.67 7.73
C LYS A 17 16.93 7.79 8.91
N LEU A 18 16.56 7.26 10.06
CA LEU A 18 17.36 7.34 11.27
C LEU A 18 18.73 6.67 11.15
N ILE A 19 18.81 5.59 10.39
CA ILE A 19 20.05 4.82 10.22
C ILE A 19 20.84 5.22 8.96
N GLY A 20 20.50 6.36 8.34
CA GLY A 20 21.23 6.93 7.22
C GLY A 20 20.77 6.54 5.85
N GLU A 21 19.54 6.06 5.72
CA GLU A 21 18.92 5.68 4.45
C GLU A 21 19.69 4.62 3.65
N PRO A 22 20.04 3.47 4.28
CA PRO A 22 20.75 2.43 3.53
C PRO A 22 19.89 1.73 2.47
N LEU A 23 18.56 1.88 2.56
CA LEU A 23 17.63 1.23 1.63
C LEU A 23 16.88 2.25 0.78
N THR A 24 16.61 1.88 -0.47
CA THR A 24 15.72 2.65 -1.34
C THR A 24 14.27 2.39 -0.93
N LYS A 25 13.34 3.20 -1.43
CA LYS A 25 11.91 2.97 -1.18
C LYS A 25 11.48 1.58 -1.62
N LYS A 26 11.94 1.14 -2.78
CA LYS A 26 11.60 -0.17 -3.30
C LYS A 26 12.12 -1.29 -2.39
N GLN A 27 13.32 -1.12 -1.84
CA GLN A 27 13.89 -2.06 -0.89
C GLN A 27 13.19 -2.05 0.46
N LEU A 28 12.52 -0.96 0.83
CA LEU A 28 11.71 -0.88 2.04
C LEU A 28 10.39 -1.64 1.94
N LEU A 29 9.92 -1.88 0.72
CA LEU A 29 8.60 -2.46 0.51
C LEU A 29 8.38 -3.79 1.25
N PRO A 30 9.30 -4.77 1.19
CA PRO A 30 9.09 -6.02 1.94
C PRO A 30 8.94 -5.79 3.45
N PHE A 31 9.68 -4.85 4.01
CA PHE A 31 9.62 -4.57 5.45
C PHE A 31 8.29 -3.93 5.84
N ALA A 32 7.81 -2.98 5.05
CA ALA A 32 6.49 -2.39 5.25
C ALA A 32 5.38 -3.45 5.09
N MET A 33 5.54 -4.35 4.14
CA MET A 33 4.60 -5.47 3.95
C MET A 33 4.57 -6.40 5.16
N MET A 34 5.70 -6.66 5.77
CA MET A 34 5.76 -7.48 6.99
C MET A 34 5.00 -6.81 8.13
N GLY A 35 5.13 -5.51 8.30
CA GLY A 35 4.38 -4.75 9.29
C GLY A 35 2.88 -4.79 9.05
N GLU A 36 2.46 -4.58 7.81
CA GLU A 36 1.06 -4.63 7.43
C GLU A 36 0.47 -6.04 7.61
N SER A 37 1.21 -7.06 7.18
CA SER A 37 0.80 -8.46 7.31
C SER A 37 0.63 -8.85 8.78
N SER A 38 1.50 -8.37 9.66
CA SER A 38 1.41 -8.61 11.10
C SER A 38 0.12 -8.03 11.69
N ALA A 39 -0.30 -6.86 11.21
CA ALA A 39 -1.49 -6.19 11.72
C ALA A 39 -2.79 -6.72 11.09
N ASP A 40 -2.77 -7.01 9.81
CA ASP A 40 -3.96 -7.33 9.00
C ASP A 40 -4.06 -8.82 8.66
N GLY A 41 -2.97 -9.58 8.78
CA GLY A 41 -2.95 -11.00 8.47
C GLY A 41 -2.92 -11.34 6.98
N ALA A 42 -2.78 -10.34 6.10
CA ALA A 42 -2.81 -10.53 4.66
C ALA A 42 -1.55 -9.96 4.01
N TRP A 43 -1.11 -10.60 2.92
CA TRP A 43 0.05 -10.17 2.15
C TRP A 43 -0.40 -9.53 0.85
N HIS A 44 -0.80 -8.24 0.92
CA HIS A 44 -1.28 -7.47 -0.22
C HIS A 44 -0.61 -6.10 -0.24
N ALA A 45 -0.08 -5.72 -1.40
CA ALA A 45 0.63 -4.45 -1.57
C ALA A 45 -0.25 -3.30 -2.05
N ASP A 46 -1.56 -3.52 -2.17
CA ASP A 46 -2.48 -2.55 -2.76
C ASP A 46 -2.57 -1.23 -1.99
N ASN A 47 -2.34 -1.25 -0.68
CA ASN A 47 -2.28 -0.02 0.12
C ASN A 47 -0.84 0.39 0.43
N VAL A 48 0.00 -0.57 0.82
CA VAL A 48 1.40 -0.31 1.19
C VAL A 48 2.20 0.22 0.00
N GLY A 49 2.02 -0.37 -1.17
CA GLY A 49 2.75 0.02 -2.38
C GLY A 49 2.59 1.49 -2.72
N PRO A 50 1.34 1.96 -2.97
CA PRO A 50 1.13 3.38 -3.29
C PRO A 50 1.50 4.31 -2.14
N CYS A 51 1.28 3.89 -0.90
CA CYS A 51 1.62 4.71 0.27
C CYS A 51 3.12 4.96 0.35
N LEU A 52 3.92 3.95 0.09
CA LEU A 52 5.38 4.05 0.13
C LEU A 52 5.96 4.72 -1.11
N LEU A 53 5.52 4.29 -2.30
CA LEU A 53 6.10 4.70 -3.57
C LEU A 53 5.48 5.97 -4.13
N GLY A 54 4.22 6.23 -3.82
CA GLY A 54 3.48 7.36 -4.37
C GLY A 54 2.98 7.10 -5.79
N GLY A 55 2.16 8.02 -6.30
CA GLY A 55 1.63 7.95 -7.64
C GLY A 55 0.64 6.81 -7.85
N ILE A 56 0.56 6.34 -9.08
CA ILE A 56 -0.29 5.20 -9.45
C ILE A 56 0.59 3.96 -9.57
N VAL A 57 0.21 2.93 -8.85
CA VAL A 57 1.01 1.71 -8.73
C VAL A 57 0.23 0.53 -9.31
N PHE A 58 0.87 -0.25 -10.17
CA PHE A 58 0.33 -1.47 -10.73
C PHE A 58 1.05 -2.66 -10.11
N ILE A 59 0.29 -3.56 -9.48
CA ILE A 59 0.82 -4.72 -8.79
C ILE A 59 0.59 -5.95 -9.64
N ARG A 60 1.66 -6.53 -10.19
CA ARG A 60 1.59 -7.74 -11.00
C ARG A 60 1.64 -8.99 -10.13
N SER A 61 2.37 -8.96 -9.04
CA SER A 61 2.43 -10.07 -8.11
C SER A 61 2.67 -9.56 -6.69
N ASN A 62 1.80 -9.96 -5.77
CA ASN A 62 1.98 -9.66 -4.35
C ASN A 62 3.09 -10.51 -3.72
N GLN A 63 3.19 -11.76 -4.12
CA GLN A 63 4.19 -12.69 -3.57
C GLN A 63 5.61 -12.27 -3.92
N GLU A 64 5.83 -11.89 -5.17
CA GLU A 64 7.14 -11.47 -5.67
C GLU A 64 7.37 -9.97 -5.48
N LEU A 65 6.35 -9.22 -5.07
CA LEU A 65 6.35 -7.77 -4.99
C LEU A 65 6.77 -7.13 -6.33
N ASP A 66 6.23 -7.69 -7.41
CA ASP A 66 6.45 -7.17 -8.75
C ASP A 66 5.51 -6.00 -9.00
N ILE A 67 6.04 -4.81 -8.82
CA ILE A 67 5.27 -3.56 -8.81
C ILE A 67 5.87 -2.59 -9.80
N ALA A 68 5.00 -1.98 -10.61
CA ALA A 68 5.38 -0.92 -11.55
C ALA A 68 4.63 0.36 -11.22
N GLN A 69 5.29 1.49 -11.40
CA GLN A 69 4.64 2.79 -11.29
C GLN A 69 4.18 3.24 -12.66
N LEU A 70 2.94 3.72 -12.74
CA LEU A 70 2.38 4.27 -13.96
C LEU A 70 2.55 5.78 -13.98
N PRO A 71 2.73 6.40 -15.16
CA PRO A 71 2.84 7.85 -15.23
C PRO A 71 1.54 8.51 -14.78
N VAL A 72 1.66 9.61 -14.04
CA VAL A 72 0.52 10.37 -13.55
C VAL A 72 0.45 11.68 -14.35
N PRO A 73 -0.67 11.95 -15.05
CA PRO A 73 -0.83 13.23 -15.75
C PRO A 73 -0.82 14.40 -14.78
N GLU A 74 -0.21 15.51 -15.20
CA GLU A 74 -0.09 16.71 -14.34
C GLU A 74 -1.43 17.31 -13.92
N HIS A 75 -2.46 17.11 -14.73
CA HIS A 75 -3.78 17.72 -14.51
C HIS A 75 -4.80 16.71 -14.00
N LEU A 76 -4.34 15.58 -13.44
CA LEU A 76 -5.24 14.60 -12.88
C LEU A 76 -5.66 15.01 -11.47
N TRP A 77 -6.95 15.09 -11.26
CA TRP A 77 -7.55 15.39 -9.96
C TRP A 77 -8.40 14.22 -9.51
N ALA A 78 -8.43 13.97 -8.22
CA ALA A 78 -9.27 12.94 -7.62
C ALA A 78 -10.24 13.59 -6.65
N ALA A 79 -11.52 13.22 -6.73
CA ALA A 79 -12.52 13.61 -5.76
C ALA A 79 -12.85 12.39 -4.90
N VAL A 80 -12.72 12.54 -3.59
CA VAL A 80 -12.96 11.45 -2.65
C VAL A 80 -14.21 11.77 -1.85
N VAL A 81 -15.15 10.81 -1.85
CA VAL A 81 -16.35 10.89 -1.02
C VAL A 81 -16.25 9.79 0.03
N HIS A 82 -16.28 10.21 1.29
CA HIS A 82 -16.16 9.28 2.41
C HIS A 82 -17.44 9.31 3.24
N PRO A 83 -18.44 8.46 2.93
CA PRO A 83 -19.64 8.38 3.75
C PRO A 83 -19.31 7.83 5.14
N ASP A 84 -20.11 8.21 6.12
CA ASP A 84 -19.93 7.76 7.50
C ASP A 84 -20.47 6.33 7.69
N ILE A 85 -19.95 5.42 6.87
CA ILE A 85 -20.30 3.99 6.87
C ILE A 85 -18.99 3.21 6.83
N GLU A 86 -18.86 2.25 7.72
CA GLU A 86 -17.71 1.36 7.73
C GLU A 86 -18.07 0.06 7.00
N ILE A 87 -17.29 -0.27 5.96
CA ILE A 87 -17.45 -1.52 5.20
C ILE A 87 -16.13 -2.28 5.27
N LEU A 88 -16.18 -3.51 5.76
CA LEU A 88 -15.00 -4.37 5.80
C LEU A 88 -14.63 -4.81 4.38
N THR A 89 -13.35 -4.74 4.07
CA THR A 89 -12.83 -5.10 2.75
C THR A 89 -13.19 -6.53 2.36
N LYS A 90 -13.11 -7.46 3.31
CA LYS A 90 -13.47 -8.85 3.09
C LYS A 90 -14.91 -8.99 2.61
N VAL A 91 -15.83 -8.30 3.29
CA VAL A 91 -17.27 -8.34 2.94
C VAL A 91 -17.49 -7.72 1.56
N ALA A 92 -16.86 -6.60 1.28
CA ALA A 92 -16.98 -5.94 -0.01
C ALA A 92 -16.49 -6.83 -1.16
N ARG A 93 -15.40 -7.57 -0.95
CA ARG A 93 -14.87 -8.49 -1.96
C ARG A 93 -15.78 -9.67 -2.23
N GLU A 94 -16.51 -10.14 -1.22
CA GLU A 94 -17.42 -11.28 -1.34
C GLU A 94 -18.58 -11.02 -2.29
N ILE A 95 -18.99 -9.76 -2.47
CA ILE A 95 -20.09 -9.39 -3.36
C ILE A 95 -19.64 -9.10 -4.79
N LEU A 96 -18.36 -9.11 -5.08
CA LEU A 96 -17.84 -8.89 -6.43
C LEU A 96 -17.95 -10.16 -7.27
N PRO A 97 -18.15 -10.01 -8.61
CA PRO A 97 -18.13 -11.18 -9.50
C PRO A 97 -16.81 -11.94 -9.41
N GLN A 98 -16.87 -13.25 -9.52
CA GLN A 98 -15.71 -14.14 -9.37
C GLN A 98 -14.88 -14.29 -10.65
N ASP A 99 -15.33 -13.82 -11.79
CA ASP A 99 -14.65 -13.95 -13.09
C ASP A 99 -14.03 -12.65 -13.62
#